data_f219d5c64ee6c81e6e043d3529900143
#
_entry.id   f219d5c64ee6c81e6e043d3529900143
#
_cell.length_a   1.000
_cell.length_b   1.000
_cell.length_c   1.000
_cell.angle_alpha   90.00
_cell.angle_beta   90.00
_cell.angle_gamma   90.00
#
_symmetry.space_group_name_H-M   'P 1'
#
loop_
_entity.id
_entity.type
_entity.pdbx_description
1 polymer ?
#
loop_
_entity_poly.entity_id
_entity_poly.type
_entity_poly.pdbx_seq_one_letter_code
_entity_poly.pdbx_strand_id
1 'polypeptide(L)'
;MKLGALFPAAPAADADRSVSGFAIDHRKVAPGTVFGAFTGTRFNGEDFIADAIANGAVAVVARPEAVVKGALHIADAEPRRVFARLAARFFAPFPATTVAVTGTNGKTSTAELTRQLWRLAGHDAASIGTLGITTANDQVPTGLNTPDA
;
A
#
# COMPACT_ATOMS: atom_id res chain seq x y z
N MET A 1 0.56 -14.53 -3.41
CA MET A 1 -0.68 -14.90 -2.66
C MET A 1 -1.83 -15.04 -3.66
N LYS A 2 -2.81 -15.93 -3.43
CA LYS A 2 -4.00 -16.01 -4.30
C LYS A 2 -5.00 -14.90 -3.96
N LEU A 3 -5.67 -14.37 -4.98
CA LEU A 3 -6.63 -13.27 -4.81
C LEU A 3 -7.79 -13.66 -3.89
N GLY A 4 -8.30 -14.89 -3.99
CA GLY A 4 -9.35 -15.38 -3.09
C GLY A 4 -8.93 -15.50 -1.63
N ALA A 5 -7.65 -15.78 -1.36
CA ALA A 5 -7.12 -15.78 0.01
C ALA A 5 -6.98 -14.35 0.56
N LEU A 6 -6.66 -13.39 -0.32
CA LEU A 6 -6.54 -11.98 0.02
C LEU A 6 -7.90 -11.31 0.20
N PHE A 7 -8.83 -11.58 -0.72
CA PHE A 7 -10.19 -11.06 -0.78
C PHE A 7 -11.20 -12.21 -0.91
N PRO A 8 -11.71 -12.75 0.22
CA PRO A 8 -12.60 -13.93 0.23
C PRO A 8 -13.91 -13.75 -0.54
N ALA A 9 -14.34 -12.51 -0.79
CA ALA A 9 -15.51 -12.21 -1.60
C ALA A 9 -15.21 -12.19 -3.12
N ALA A 10 -14.00 -12.55 -3.55
CA ALA A 10 -13.66 -12.64 -4.96
C ALA A 10 -14.50 -13.73 -5.64
N PRO A 11 -15.04 -13.46 -6.85
CA PRO A 11 -15.70 -14.49 -7.65
C PRO A 11 -14.77 -15.68 -7.90
N ALA A 12 -15.33 -16.89 -8.01
CA ALA A 12 -14.54 -18.11 -8.23
C ALA A 12 -13.62 -18.01 -9.47
N ALA A 13 -14.05 -17.31 -10.50
CA ALA A 13 -13.28 -17.09 -11.72
C ALA A 13 -11.99 -16.25 -11.49
N ASP A 14 -11.96 -15.42 -10.47
CA ASP A 14 -10.84 -14.55 -10.14
C ASP A 14 -10.03 -15.03 -8.93
N ALA A 15 -10.60 -15.91 -8.10
CA ALA A 15 -10.03 -16.34 -6.83
C ALA A 15 -8.61 -16.96 -6.97
N ASP A 16 -8.36 -17.65 -8.09
CA ASP A 16 -7.09 -18.30 -8.36
C ASP A 16 -6.00 -17.40 -8.95
N ARG A 17 -6.32 -16.17 -9.32
CA ARG A 17 -5.33 -15.21 -9.81
C ARG A 17 -4.25 -14.96 -8.76
N SER A 18 -2.99 -14.92 -9.20
CA SER A 18 -1.87 -14.64 -8.32
C SER A 18 -1.71 -13.14 -8.11
N VAL A 19 -1.62 -12.72 -6.84
CA VAL A 19 -1.28 -11.35 -6.46
C VAL A 19 0.21 -11.29 -6.17
N SER A 20 0.92 -10.37 -6.83
CA SER A 20 2.37 -10.13 -6.70
C SER A 20 2.71 -8.85 -5.93
N GLY A 21 1.77 -7.89 -5.83
CA GLY A 21 2.02 -6.61 -5.16
C GLY A 21 0.84 -5.64 -5.24
N PHE A 22 1.11 -4.42 -4.79
CA PHE A 22 0.16 -3.32 -4.70
C PHE A 22 0.74 -2.06 -5.33
N ALA A 23 -0.05 -1.27 -6.03
CA ALA A 23 0.35 0.02 -6.57
C ALA A 23 -0.81 1.01 -6.61
N ILE A 24 -0.50 2.30 -6.43
CA ILE A 24 -1.42 3.44 -6.65
C ILE A 24 -0.95 4.33 -7.81
N ASP A 25 0.22 4.07 -8.36
CA ASP A 25 0.76 4.67 -9.58
C ASP A 25 0.71 3.62 -10.70
N HIS A 26 -0.07 3.89 -11.77
CA HIS A 26 -0.23 2.96 -12.89
C HIS A 26 1.10 2.59 -13.57
N ARG A 27 2.12 3.46 -13.50
CA ARG A 27 3.47 3.23 -14.05
C ARG A 27 4.27 2.18 -13.27
N LYS A 28 3.87 1.92 -12.02
CA LYS A 28 4.49 0.90 -11.15
C LYS A 28 3.72 -0.43 -11.17
N VAL A 29 2.64 -0.50 -11.94
CA VAL A 29 1.87 -1.73 -12.09
C VAL A 29 2.65 -2.75 -12.91
N ALA A 30 2.69 -3.98 -12.42
CA ALA A 30 3.24 -5.15 -13.08
C ALA A 30 2.23 -6.30 -13.04
N PRO A 31 2.43 -7.39 -13.79
CA PRO A 31 1.52 -8.55 -13.77
C PRO A 31 1.28 -9.07 -12.35
N GLY A 32 -0.01 -9.21 -12.00
CA GLY A 32 -0.43 -9.64 -10.67
C GLY A 32 -0.64 -8.52 -9.64
N THR A 33 -0.47 -7.25 -10.02
CA THR A 33 -0.68 -6.11 -9.10
C THR A 33 -2.15 -5.88 -8.79
N VAL A 34 -2.46 -5.55 -7.52
CA VAL A 34 -3.72 -4.91 -7.12
C VAL A 34 -3.53 -3.39 -7.22
N PHE A 35 -4.30 -2.75 -8.10
CA PHE A 35 -4.22 -1.31 -8.33
C PHE A 35 -5.24 -0.55 -7.49
N GLY A 36 -4.80 0.48 -6.77
CA GLY A 36 -5.65 1.41 -6.05
C GLY A 36 -5.94 2.66 -6.87
N ALA A 37 -7.16 2.77 -7.39
CA ALA A 37 -7.61 3.91 -8.20
C ALA A 37 -8.36 4.91 -7.32
N PHE A 38 -7.65 5.93 -6.83
CA PHE A 38 -8.21 6.89 -5.89
C PHE A 38 -8.32 8.29 -6.47
N THR A 39 -9.40 8.98 -6.13
CA THR A 39 -9.52 10.40 -6.40
C THR A 39 -8.57 11.18 -5.49
N GLY A 40 -7.66 11.91 -6.08
CA GLY A 40 -6.73 12.82 -5.41
C GLY A 40 -7.05 14.28 -5.67
N THR A 41 -6.32 15.21 -5.05
CA THR A 41 -6.49 16.66 -5.24
C THR A 41 -5.96 17.16 -6.58
N ARG A 42 -4.97 16.49 -7.18
CA ARG A 42 -4.32 16.88 -8.44
C ARG A 42 -4.64 15.93 -9.60
N PHE A 43 -4.81 14.65 -9.30
CA PHE A 43 -5.06 13.59 -10.29
C PHE A 43 -6.19 12.70 -9.79
N ASN A 44 -7.00 12.21 -10.72
CA ASN A 44 -7.96 11.17 -10.45
C ASN A 44 -7.35 9.83 -10.87
N GLY A 45 -7.08 8.94 -9.90
CA GLY A 45 -6.51 7.62 -10.17
C GLY A 45 -7.41 6.74 -11.04
N GLU A 46 -8.71 7.02 -11.08
CA GLU A 46 -9.66 6.27 -11.92
C GLU A 46 -9.42 6.49 -13.42
N ASP A 47 -8.83 7.63 -13.83
CA ASP A 47 -8.49 7.92 -15.22
C ASP A 47 -7.41 6.95 -15.78
N PHE A 48 -6.66 6.29 -14.89
CA PHE A 48 -5.56 5.40 -15.23
C PHE A 48 -5.90 3.91 -15.06
N ILE A 49 -7.17 3.56 -14.82
CA ILE A 49 -7.59 2.16 -14.63
C ILE A 49 -7.28 1.31 -15.86
N ALA A 50 -7.57 1.82 -17.06
CA ALA A 50 -7.31 1.10 -18.31
C ALA A 50 -5.81 0.80 -18.50
N ASP A 51 -4.95 1.79 -18.23
CA ASP A 51 -3.49 1.64 -18.33
C ASP A 51 -2.96 0.65 -17.28
N ALA A 52 -3.47 0.72 -16.05
CA ALA A 52 -3.10 -0.23 -15.01
C ALA A 52 -3.47 -1.67 -15.38
N ILE A 53 -4.65 -1.88 -15.97
CA ILE A 53 -5.09 -3.21 -16.44
C ILE A 53 -4.22 -3.67 -17.61
N ALA A 54 -3.91 -2.81 -18.57
CA ALA A 54 -3.00 -3.12 -19.67
C ALA A 54 -1.60 -3.50 -19.18
N ASN A 55 -1.13 -2.91 -18.08
CA ASN A 55 0.13 -3.24 -17.43
C ASN A 55 0.07 -4.50 -16.54
N GLY A 56 -1.10 -5.15 -16.42
CA GLY A 56 -1.25 -6.44 -15.75
C GLY A 56 -1.88 -6.39 -14.36
N ALA A 57 -2.62 -5.33 -14.01
CA ALA A 57 -3.41 -5.32 -12.79
C ALA A 57 -4.48 -6.43 -12.83
N VAL A 58 -4.53 -7.26 -11.79
CA VAL A 58 -5.50 -8.37 -11.67
C VAL A 58 -6.76 -7.95 -10.92
N ALA A 59 -6.67 -6.90 -10.12
CA ALA A 59 -7.79 -6.30 -9.42
C ALA A 59 -7.59 -4.79 -9.30
N VAL A 60 -8.70 -4.05 -9.26
CA VAL A 60 -8.73 -2.61 -9.07
C VAL A 60 -9.63 -2.30 -7.87
N VAL A 61 -9.09 -1.59 -6.89
CA VAL A 61 -9.85 -1.08 -5.75
C VAL A 61 -10.23 0.37 -6.04
N ALA A 62 -11.53 0.62 -6.20
CA ALA A 62 -12.07 1.92 -6.59
C ALA A 62 -13.46 2.16 -6.00
N ARG A 63 -13.99 3.35 -6.21
CA ARG A 63 -15.38 3.65 -5.87
C ARG A 63 -16.35 2.79 -6.69
N PRO A 64 -17.59 2.56 -6.21
CA PRO A 64 -18.59 1.75 -6.91
C PRO A 64 -18.91 2.25 -8.33
N GLU A 65 -18.82 3.56 -8.56
CA GLU A 65 -19.12 4.21 -9.85
C GLU A 65 -17.99 4.09 -10.88
N ALA A 66 -16.80 3.64 -10.46
CA ALA A 66 -15.65 3.51 -11.34
C ALA A 66 -15.87 2.43 -12.40
N VAL A 67 -15.44 2.70 -13.62
CA VAL A 67 -15.56 1.74 -14.74
C VAL A 67 -14.32 0.86 -14.81
N VAL A 68 -14.45 -0.40 -14.38
CA VAL A 68 -13.39 -1.40 -14.43
C VAL A 68 -13.77 -2.49 -15.43
N LYS A 69 -12.97 -2.67 -16.48
CA LYS A 69 -13.18 -3.71 -17.51
C LYS A 69 -11.88 -4.50 -17.69
N GLY A 70 -11.92 -5.83 -17.45
CA GLY A 70 -10.77 -6.72 -17.66
C GLY A 70 -10.01 -7.12 -16.40
N ALA A 71 -10.35 -6.55 -15.24
CA ALA A 71 -9.84 -6.95 -13.94
C ALA A 71 -10.99 -7.05 -12.92
N LEU A 72 -10.74 -7.69 -11.78
CA LEU A 72 -11.72 -7.69 -10.68
C LEU A 72 -11.91 -6.28 -10.14
N HIS A 73 -13.14 -5.78 -10.11
CA HIS A 73 -13.49 -4.54 -9.42
C HIS A 73 -13.80 -4.84 -7.95
N ILE A 74 -12.95 -4.36 -7.05
CA ILE A 74 -13.19 -4.35 -5.61
C ILE A 74 -13.78 -2.98 -5.29
N ALA A 75 -15.11 -2.90 -5.36
CA ALA A 75 -15.87 -1.66 -5.20
C ALA A 75 -16.15 -1.37 -3.73
N ASP A 76 -15.84 -0.17 -3.27
CA ASP A 76 -16.15 0.28 -1.92
C ASP A 76 -16.25 1.81 -1.86
N ALA A 77 -17.12 2.34 -0.97
CA ALA A 77 -17.25 3.78 -0.75
C ALA A 77 -15.98 4.39 -0.13
N GLU A 78 -15.19 3.59 0.59
CA GLU A 78 -13.91 3.96 1.18
C GLU A 78 -12.75 3.15 0.57
N PRO A 79 -12.44 3.29 -0.73
CA PRO A 79 -11.53 2.40 -1.43
C PRO A 79 -10.09 2.43 -0.87
N ARG A 80 -9.64 3.58 -0.36
CA ARG A 80 -8.32 3.69 0.31
C ARG A 80 -8.23 2.79 1.54
N ARG A 81 -9.30 2.69 2.32
CA ARG A 81 -9.35 1.85 3.52
C ARG A 81 -9.34 0.37 3.17
N VAL A 82 -10.09 -0.02 2.14
CA VAL A 82 -10.08 -1.40 1.65
C VAL A 82 -8.71 -1.77 1.10
N PHE A 83 -8.12 -0.93 0.27
CA PHE A 83 -6.79 -1.13 -0.28
C PHE A 83 -5.74 -1.32 0.83
N ALA A 84 -5.72 -0.43 1.83
CA ALA A 84 -4.81 -0.53 2.96
C ALA A 84 -4.98 -1.85 3.74
N ARG A 85 -6.24 -2.33 3.93
CA ARG A 85 -6.50 -3.62 4.58
C ARG A 85 -6.01 -4.81 3.76
N LEU A 86 -6.16 -4.76 2.44
CA LEU A 86 -5.67 -5.81 1.55
C LEU A 86 -4.13 -5.82 1.53
N ALA A 87 -3.50 -4.65 1.40
CA ALA A 87 -2.06 -4.52 1.49
C ALA A 87 -1.54 -5.03 2.83
N ALA A 88 -2.23 -4.69 3.92
CA ALA A 88 -1.93 -5.18 5.24
C ALA A 88 -1.91 -6.72 5.31
N ARG A 89 -2.91 -7.39 4.76
CA ARG A 89 -2.97 -8.86 4.72
C ARG A 89 -1.86 -9.46 3.86
N PHE A 90 -1.54 -8.81 2.75
CA PHE A 90 -0.53 -9.30 1.81
C PHE A 90 0.88 -9.24 2.40
N PHE A 91 1.21 -8.13 3.09
CA PHE A 91 2.53 -7.89 3.67
C PHE A 91 2.67 -8.36 5.13
N ALA A 92 1.70 -9.09 5.68
CA ALA A 92 1.82 -9.68 7.01
C ALA A 92 3.05 -10.63 7.10
N PRO A 93 3.69 -10.77 8.28
CA PRO A 93 3.31 -10.21 9.57
C PRO A 93 3.76 -8.74 9.77
N PHE A 94 3.10 -8.05 10.72
CA PHE A 94 3.47 -6.69 11.11
C PHE A 94 4.34 -6.68 12.36
N PRO A 95 5.07 -5.57 12.61
CA PRO A 95 5.71 -5.34 13.90
C PRO A 95 4.67 -5.40 15.02
N ALA A 96 5.02 -6.07 16.13
CA ALA A 96 4.13 -6.19 17.30
C ALA A 96 3.82 -4.82 17.93
N THR A 97 4.75 -3.88 17.81
CA THR A 97 4.58 -2.51 18.31
C THR A 97 4.79 -1.51 17.18
N THR A 98 3.81 -0.65 16.96
CA THR A 98 3.88 0.44 15.98
C THR A 98 3.51 1.75 16.67
N VAL A 99 4.33 2.77 16.50
CA VAL A 99 4.11 4.12 17.06
C VAL A 99 4.01 5.13 15.93
N ALA A 100 2.95 5.92 15.94
CA ALA A 100 2.77 7.03 15.02
C ALA A 100 3.12 8.35 15.72
N VAL A 101 3.96 9.16 15.07
CA VAL A 101 4.38 10.48 15.56
C VAL A 101 3.76 11.55 14.67
N THR A 102 2.93 12.43 15.24
CA THR A 102 2.32 13.56 14.54
C THR A 102 2.70 14.89 15.20
N GLY A 103 2.51 15.99 14.49
CA GLY A 103 2.82 17.33 14.97
C GLY A 103 3.37 18.24 13.88
N THR A 104 3.49 19.52 14.15
CA THR A 104 4.05 20.51 13.22
C THR A 104 5.56 20.42 13.11
N ASN A 105 6.27 20.22 14.24
CA ASN A 105 7.72 20.14 14.33
C ASN A 105 8.17 18.91 15.12
N GLY A 106 9.42 18.50 14.95
CA GLY A 106 10.06 17.44 15.73
C GLY A 106 9.68 16.00 15.37
N LYS A 107 8.75 15.78 14.45
CA LYS A 107 8.30 14.41 14.04
C LYS A 107 9.46 13.47 13.69
N THR A 108 10.31 13.92 12.77
CA THR A 108 11.46 13.13 12.28
C THR A 108 12.44 12.83 13.42
N SER A 109 12.77 13.84 14.22
CA SER A 109 13.70 13.67 15.35
C SER A 109 13.14 12.71 16.39
N THR A 110 11.86 12.85 16.74
CA THR A 110 11.20 11.97 17.71
C THR A 110 11.14 10.52 17.22
N ALA A 111 10.75 10.30 15.96
CA ALA A 111 10.69 8.96 15.39
C ALA A 111 12.09 8.30 15.35
N GLU A 112 13.10 9.07 14.93
CA GLU A 112 14.45 8.55 14.80
C GLU A 112 15.10 8.29 16.17
N LEU A 113 14.92 9.17 17.15
CA LEU A 113 15.39 8.94 18.53
C LEU A 113 14.70 7.73 19.15
N THR A 114 13.38 7.57 18.96
CA THR A 114 12.64 6.40 19.43
C THR A 114 13.20 5.12 18.84
N ARG A 115 13.44 5.09 17.52
CA ARG A 115 14.07 3.94 16.84
C ARG A 115 15.43 3.60 17.47
N GLN A 116 16.29 4.61 17.67
CA GLN A 116 17.62 4.42 18.23
C GLN A 116 17.55 3.87 19.67
N LEU A 117 16.67 4.43 20.52
CA LEU A 117 16.48 3.97 21.89
C LEU A 117 16.00 2.52 21.95
N TRP A 118 15.06 2.13 21.09
CA TRP A 118 14.62 0.74 20.99
C TRP A 118 15.76 -0.21 20.58
N ARG A 119 16.59 0.23 19.63
CA ARG A 119 17.77 -0.55 19.25
C ARG A 119 18.78 -0.70 20.38
N LEU A 120 19.04 0.37 21.12
CA LEU A 120 19.89 0.32 22.31
C LEU A 120 19.32 -0.59 23.40
N ALA A 121 17.99 -0.68 23.49
CA ALA A 121 17.29 -1.63 24.37
C ALA A 121 17.27 -3.09 23.85
N GLY A 122 17.91 -3.38 22.71
CA GLY A 122 18.02 -4.73 22.15
C GLY A 122 16.86 -5.17 21.26
N HIS A 123 16.00 -4.22 20.82
CA HIS A 123 14.88 -4.52 19.91
C HIS A 123 15.23 -4.20 18.46
N ASP A 124 14.75 -5.02 17.54
CA ASP A 124 14.72 -4.63 16.12
C ASP A 124 13.73 -3.50 15.92
N ALA A 125 14.22 -2.40 15.35
CA ALA A 125 13.40 -1.21 15.12
C ALA A 125 13.72 -0.56 13.78
N ALA A 126 12.66 -0.06 13.12
CA ALA A 126 12.74 0.72 11.92
C ALA A 126 11.92 2.01 12.07
N SER A 127 12.26 3.05 11.32
CA SER A 127 11.46 4.27 11.20
C SER A 127 11.10 4.53 9.74
N ILE A 128 9.93 5.16 9.53
CA ILE A 128 9.44 5.58 8.22
C ILE A 128 9.05 7.05 8.33
N GLY A 129 9.60 7.88 7.46
CA GLY A 129 9.31 9.31 7.48
C GLY A 129 10.10 10.11 6.46
N THR A 130 10.39 11.37 6.75
CA THR A 130 11.10 12.31 5.86
C THR A 130 12.48 11.81 5.42
N LEU A 131 13.14 11.02 6.27
CA LEU A 131 14.43 10.40 5.96
C LEU A 131 14.30 9.14 5.10
N GLY A 132 13.08 8.74 4.74
CA GLY A 132 12.79 7.48 4.09
C GLY A 132 12.50 6.36 5.09
N ILE A 133 12.82 5.14 4.69
CA ILE A 133 12.77 3.96 5.55
C ILE A 133 14.15 3.72 6.11
N THR A 134 14.30 3.79 7.43
CA THR A 134 15.56 3.53 8.11
C THR A 134 15.43 2.27 8.96
N THR A 135 16.24 1.26 8.66
CA THR A 135 16.32 -0.01 9.39
C THR A 135 17.59 -0.07 10.24
N ALA A 136 17.94 -1.26 10.71
CA ALA A 136 19.19 -1.51 11.40
C ALA A 136 20.42 -1.30 10.50
N ASN A 137 20.31 -1.73 9.24
CA ASN A 137 21.44 -1.91 8.33
C ASN A 137 21.30 -1.10 7.03
N ASP A 138 20.16 -0.45 6.80
CA ASP A 138 19.88 0.21 5.53
C ASP A 138 19.00 1.45 5.71
N GLN A 139 19.17 2.40 4.77
CA GLN A 139 18.32 3.58 4.66
C GLN A 139 17.90 3.76 3.20
N VAL A 140 16.60 3.64 2.94
CA VAL A 140 16.02 3.79 1.60
C VAL A 140 15.25 5.11 1.54
N PRO A 141 15.70 6.10 0.76
CA PRO A 141 14.95 7.33 0.54
C PRO A 141 13.63 7.02 -0.18
N THR A 142 12.52 7.50 0.34
CA THR A 142 11.20 7.33 -0.30
C THR A 142 10.78 8.55 -1.13
N GLY A 143 11.44 9.69 -0.97
CA GLY A 143 11.07 10.94 -1.62
C GLY A 143 9.74 11.55 -1.12
N LEU A 144 9.06 10.87 -0.22
CA LEU A 144 7.78 11.27 0.36
C LEU A 144 7.85 11.26 1.89
N ASN A 145 7.13 12.20 2.54
CA ASN A 145 7.01 12.20 4.00
C ASN A 145 6.17 11.03 4.51
N THR A 146 5.29 10.52 3.67
CA THR A 146 4.45 9.35 3.90
C THR A 146 4.60 8.46 2.67
N PRO A 147 5.11 7.23 2.81
CA PRO A 147 5.21 6.29 1.69
C PRO A 147 3.83 5.97 1.12
N ASP A 148 3.80 5.69 -0.17
CA ASP A 148 2.64 5.08 -0.80
C ASP A 148 2.41 3.67 -0.24
N ALA A 149 1.15 3.25 -0.20
CA ALA A 149 0.77 1.92 0.24
C ALA A 149 1.23 0.86 -0.78
#